data_2a521242d230f265f1efe71bf51b08db
#
_entry.id   2a521242d230f265f1efe71bf51b08db
#
_cell.length_a   1.000
_cell.length_b   1.000
_cell.length_c   1.000
_cell.angle_alpha   90.00
_cell.angle_beta   90.00
_cell.angle_gamma   90.00
#
_symmetry.space_group_name_H-M   'P 1'
#
loop_
_entity.id
_entity.type
_entity.pdbx_description
1 polymer ?
#
loop_
_entity_poly.entity_id
_entity_poly.type
_entity_poly.pdbx_seq_one_letter_code
_entity_poly.pdbx_strand_id
1 'polypeptide(L)'
;MATLEDVASAAGVAVTTVSRALRNDATLKITPETRKRIFSAAEQVGYEQKRQKTLQARKNIVIVHKDTHFDNQMDNAYYFSMRTGQENACMERGISYRYVPQSMLRHQAEVCDGAVIMGNFSREEVDSIAKAVKTPHLVFTGLMNFYPERMDWITYDVYGAVELMVRCLADQGVDTVVYFGGDETPDILPRDSNRQVFSSLAGESGLVCRESVYGAHGTENGCRMMLEWLDKGEQLPDAFAASNDPIAIGMLKALAQRGIRVPEDVSVISINGDSPGEFMNPPLTTVDVLTKQLGAETIYALLDQMETGRTYYKKVEFAPRLLKRGSVR
;
A
#
# COMPACT_ATOMS: atom_id res chain seq x y z
N MET A 1 -25.52 38.56 -7.61
CA MET A 1 -24.41 37.64 -7.92
C MET A 1 -23.98 37.89 -9.34
N ALA A 2 -22.72 38.18 -9.58
CA ALA A 2 -22.21 38.38 -10.93
C ALA A 2 -22.36 37.13 -11.78
N THR A 3 -22.65 37.30 -13.06
CA THR A 3 -22.89 36.23 -14.05
C THR A 3 -21.73 36.13 -15.03
N LEU A 4 -21.68 35.04 -15.84
CA LEU A 4 -20.73 34.95 -16.94
C LEU A 4 -20.88 36.09 -17.97
N GLU A 5 -22.09 36.64 -18.11
CA GLU A 5 -22.40 37.76 -18.98
C GLU A 5 -21.79 39.05 -18.46
N ASP A 6 -21.78 39.26 -17.14
CA ASP A 6 -21.14 40.43 -16.51
C ASP A 6 -19.61 40.37 -16.72
N VAL A 7 -18.99 39.19 -16.59
CA VAL A 7 -17.57 39.00 -16.87
C VAL A 7 -17.26 39.20 -18.35
N ALA A 8 -18.11 38.72 -19.24
CA ALA A 8 -17.94 38.84 -20.67
C ALA A 8 -18.01 40.30 -21.12
N SER A 9 -18.96 41.05 -20.56
CA SER A 9 -19.10 42.48 -20.77
C SER A 9 -17.88 43.26 -20.28
N ALA A 10 -17.43 42.99 -19.05
CA ALA A 10 -16.25 43.62 -18.47
C ALA A 10 -14.93 43.27 -19.20
N ALA A 11 -14.79 42.04 -19.67
CA ALA A 11 -13.62 41.59 -20.42
C ALA A 11 -13.65 41.94 -21.93
N GLY A 12 -14.80 42.38 -22.48
CA GLY A 12 -14.96 42.65 -23.90
C GLY A 12 -14.79 41.43 -24.79
N VAL A 13 -15.32 40.26 -24.40
CA VAL A 13 -15.24 39.01 -25.14
C VAL A 13 -16.56 38.24 -25.05
N ALA A 14 -16.74 37.24 -25.94
CA ALA A 14 -17.96 36.43 -25.93
C ALA A 14 -18.09 35.59 -24.63
N VAL A 15 -19.30 35.37 -24.14
CA VAL A 15 -19.61 34.56 -22.96
C VAL A 15 -19.01 33.15 -23.05
N THR A 16 -19.07 32.56 -24.25
CA THR A 16 -18.48 31.24 -24.52
C THR A 16 -16.96 31.23 -24.33
N THR A 17 -16.28 32.33 -24.70
CA THR A 17 -14.82 32.51 -24.50
C THR A 17 -14.49 32.63 -23.02
N VAL A 18 -15.26 33.39 -22.27
CA VAL A 18 -15.12 33.49 -20.81
C VAL A 18 -15.30 32.15 -20.14
N SER A 19 -16.38 31.44 -20.47
CA SER A 19 -16.69 30.14 -19.91
C SER A 19 -15.55 29.12 -20.14
N ARG A 20 -15.01 29.08 -21.36
CA ARG A 20 -13.89 28.19 -21.71
C ARG A 20 -12.58 28.60 -21.06
N ALA A 21 -12.29 29.91 -21.01
CA ALA A 21 -11.08 30.45 -20.37
C ALA A 21 -11.06 30.13 -18.87
N LEU A 22 -12.17 30.38 -18.17
CA LEU A 22 -12.31 30.13 -16.73
C LEU A 22 -12.27 28.64 -16.39
N ARG A 23 -12.65 27.72 -17.31
CA ARG A 23 -12.52 26.27 -17.15
C ARG A 23 -11.14 25.73 -17.51
N ASN A 24 -10.17 26.59 -17.84
CA ASN A 24 -8.84 26.21 -18.30
C ASN A 24 -8.86 25.27 -19.52
N ASP A 25 -9.79 25.45 -20.45
CA ASP A 25 -9.89 24.62 -21.66
C ASP A 25 -8.61 24.76 -22.50
N ALA A 26 -7.84 23.67 -22.61
CA ALA A 26 -6.58 23.62 -23.33
C ALA A 26 -6.74 23.82 -24.86
N THR A 27 -7.95 23.63 -25.39
CA THR A 27 -8.25 23.80 -26.81
C THR A 27 -8.63 25.25 -27.17
N LEU A 28 -8.78 26.14 -26.16
CA LEU A 28 -9.12 27.53 -26.36
C LEU A 28 -7.90 28.34 -26.82
N LYS A 29 -7.93 28.77 -28.07
CA LYS A 29 -6.88 29.62 -28.68
C LYS A 29 -7.20 31.09 -28.42
N ILE A 30 -6.64 31.64 -27.35
CA ILE A 30 -6.66 33.10 -27.02
C ILE A 30 -5.27 33.56 -26.60
N THR A 31 -4.98 34.84 -26.74
CA THR A 31 -3.69 35.39 -26.28
C THR A 31 -3.57 35.36 -24.75
N PRO A 32 -2.34 35.38 -24.20
CA PRO A 32 -2.12 35.49 -22.75
C PRO A 32 -2.75 36.79 -22.18
N GLU A 33 -2.71 37.86 -22.92
CA GLU A 33 -3.31 39.17 -22.51
C GLU A 33 -4.83 39.06 -22.42
N THR A 34 -5.47 38.41 -23.40
CA THR A 34 -6.92 38.18 -23.36
C THR A 34 -7.29 37.27 -22.18
N ARG A 35 -6.50 36.24 -21.91
CA ARG A 35 -6.70 35.38 -20.76
C ARG A 35 -6.60 36.17 -19.45
N LYS A 36 -5.55 36.96 -19.28
CA LYS A 36 -5.35 37.81 -18.08
C LYS A 36 -6.52 38.78 -17.88
N ARG A 37 -6.99 39.44 -18.96
CA ARG A 37 -8.12 40.35 -18.93
C ARG A 37 -9.42 39.66 -18.46
N ILE A 38 -9.69 38.44 -18.90
CA ILE A 38 -10.85 37.67 -18.46
C ILE A 38 -10.79 37.38 -16.95
N PHE A 39 -9.64 36.97 -16.44
CA PHE A 39 -9.49 36.67 -15.00
C PHE A 39 -9.59 37.95 -14.15
N SER A 40 -8.97 39.04 -14.57
CA SER A 40 -9.10 40.34 -13.87
C SER A 40 -10.54 40.87 -13.89
N ALA A 41 -11.26 40.71 -14.99
CA ALA A 41 -12.67 41.11 -15.09
C ALA A 41 -13.54 40.26 -14.14
N ALA A 42 -13.29 38.94 -14.04
CA ALA A 42 -14.02 38.07 -13.12
C ALA A 42 -13.81 38.47 -11.66
N GLU A 43 -12.60 38.87 -11.30
CA GLU A 43 -12.26 39.38 -9.96
C GLU A 43 -12.92 40.72 -9.67
N GLN A 44 -12.90 41.66 -10.62
CA GLN A 44 -13.49 42.99 -10.48
C GLN A 44 -15.01 42.97 -10.30
N VAL A 45 -15.72 42.12 -11.03
CA VAL A 45 -17.18 41.99 -10.90
C VAL A 45 -17.59 41.07 -9.74
N GLY A 46 -16.64 40.51 -9.00
CA GLY A 46 -16.93 39.54 -7.92
C GLY A 46 -17.59 38.26 -8.43
N TYR A 47 -17.21 37.84 -9.65
CA TYR A 47 -17.67 36.57 -10.20
C TYR A 47 -16.97 35.45 -9.46
N GLU A 48 -17.62 34.95 -8.45
CA GLU A 48 -17.29 33.58 -7.95
C GLU A 48 -17.69 32.61 -9.04
N GLN A 49 -16.69 32.04 -9.72
CA GLN A 49 -16.95 30.87 -10.53
C GLN A 49 -17.72 29.91 -9.62
N LYS A 50 -19.04 29.85 -9.80
CA LYS A 50 -19.74 28.66 -9.32
C LYS A 50 -18.94 27.53 -9.94
N ARG A 51 -17.97 26.96 -9.18
CA ARG A 51 -17.58 25.59 -9.42
C ARG A 51 -18.93 24.97 -9.69
N GLN A 52 -19.19 24.58 -10.92
CA GLN A 52 -20.25 23.63 -11.14
C GLN A 52 -19.89 22.49 -10.19
N LYS A 53 -20.40 22.64 -8.96
CA LYS A 53 -20.98 21.53 -8.30
C LYS A 53 -22.10 21.09 -9.25
N THR A 54 -21.75 20.40 -10.33
CA THR A 54 -22.40 19.15 -10.56
C THR A 54 -22.28 18.53 -9.20
N LEU A 55 -23.39 18.52 -8.47
CA LEU A 55 -23.67 17.56 -7.44
C LEU A 55 -23.72 16.18 -8.16
N GLN A 56 -22.62 15.72 -8.75
CA GLN A 56 -22.24 14.33 -8.67
C GLN A 56 -22.20 14.13 -7.17
N ALA A 57 -23.23 13.45 -6.68
CA ALA A 57 -23.30 13.04 -5.29
C ALA A 57 -21.91 12.53 -4.98
N ARG A 58 -21.21 13.19 -4.04
CA ARG A 58 -19.81 12.87 -3.75
C ARG A 58 -19.80 11.39 -3.46
N LYS A 59 -19.15 10.60 -4.34
CA LYS A 59 -19.02 9.16 -4.11
C LYS A 59 -18.52 8.98 -2.69
N ASN A 60 -19.18 8.14 -1.93
CA ASN A 60 -18.84 7.83 -0.56
C ASN A 60 -18.24 6.43 -0.50
N ILE A 61 -16.95 6.34 -0.20
CA ILE A 61 -16.21 5.07 -0.13
C ILE A 61 -15.97 4.68 1.33
N VAL A 62 -16.13 3.39 1.62
CA VAL A 62 -15.75 2.80 2.89
C VAL A 62 -14.48 1.96 2.72
N ILE A 63 -13.51 2.16 3.60
CA ILE A 63 -12.29 1.36 3.65
C ILE A 63 -12.33 0.55 4.93
N VAL A 64 -12.57 -0.75 4.79
CA VAL A 64 -12.62 -1.68 5.91
C VAL A 64 -11.24 -2.21 6.20
N HIS A 65 -10.84 -2.19 7.46
CA HIS A 65 -9.53 -2.66 7.90
C HIS A 65 -9.63 -3.53 9.16
N LYS A 66 -8.58 -4.28 9.49
CA LYS A 66 -8.49 -4.96 10.79
C LYS A 66 -8.31 -3.95 11.91
N ASP A 67 -8.85 -4.27 13.08
CA ASP A 67 -8.83 -3.38 14.26
C ASP A 67 -7.41 -2.97 14.65
N THR A 68 -6.42 -3.85 14.47
CA THR A 68 -5.02 -3.64 14.85
C THR A 68 -4.17 -2.88 13.84
N HIS A 69 -4.67 -2.57 12.62
CA HIS A 69 -3.82 -2.00 11.55
C HIS A 69 -3.26 -0.60 11.84
N PHE A 70 -3.85 0.12 12.79
CA PHE A 70 -3.44 1.49 13.11
C PHE A 70 -3.08 1.70 14.60
N ASP A 71 -2.87 0.60 15.35
CA ASP A 71 -2.56 0.68 16.78
C ASP A 71 -1.11 1.10 17.04
N ASN A 72 -0.16 0.67 16.21
CA ASN A 72 1.27 0.95 16.35
C ASN A 72 1.85 1.33 14.98
N GLN A 73 2.34 2.56 14.86
CA GLN A 73 2.83 3.08 13.58
C GLN A 73 4.09 2.36 13.09
N MET A 74 4.99 1.91 13.98
CA MET A 74 6.21 1.21 13.58
C MET A 74 5.90 -0.19 13.02
N ASP A 75 5.06 -0.94 13.73
CA ASP A 75 4.71 -2.30 13.33
C ASP A 75 3.73 -2.34 12.16
N ASN A 76 2.99 -1.26 11.94
CA ASN A 76 2.00 -1.13 10.88
C ASN A 76 2.35 -0.10 9.80
N ALA A 77 3.63 0.25 9.62
CA ALA A 77 4.10 1.23 8.63
C ALA A 77 3.59 0.90 7.21
N TYR A 78 3.49 -0.38 6.87
CA TYR A 78 2.88 -0.90 5.65
C TYR A 78 1.44 -0.36 5.45
N TYR A 79 0.57 -0.51 6.45
CA TYR A 79 -0.83 -0.06 6.37
C TYR A 79 -0.97 1.46 6.41
N PHE A 80 -0.12 2.16 7.15
CA PHE A 80 -0.07 3.62 7.13
C PHE A 80 0.37 4.17 5.76
N SER A 81 1.32 3.53 5.11
CA SER A 81 1.75 3.88 3.76
C SER A 81 0.63 3.65 2.74
N MET A 82 -0.06 2.51 2.80
CA MET A 82 -1.20 2.18 1.96
C MET A 82 -2.34 3.20 2.15
N ARG A 83 -2.67 3.52 3.41
CA ARG A 83 -3.64 4.55 3.76
C ARG A 83 -3.29 5.90 3.13
N THR A 84 -2.02 6.32 3.21
CA THR A 84 -1.57 7.58 2.58
C THR A 84 -1.84 7.57 1.08
N GLY A 85 -1.63 6.45 0.39
CA GLY A 85 -1.94 6.30 -1.03
C GLY A 85 -3.45 6.43 -1.32
N GLN A 86 -4.28 5.77 -0.53
CA GLN A 86 -5.74 5.83 -0.62
C GLN A 86 -6.27 7.25 -0.38
N GLU A 87 -5.80 7.92 0.66
CA GLU A 87 -6.20 9.29 1.00
C GLU A 87 -5.84 10.29 -0.09
N ASN A 88 -4.61 10.18 -0.63
CA ASN A 88 -4.17 11.04 -1.74
C ASN A 88 -5.04 10.84 -2.99
N ALA A 89 -5.34 9.59 -3.36
CA ALA A 89 -6.21 9.29 -4.50
C ALA A 89 -7.64 9.80 -4.29
N CYS A 90 -8.19 9.65 -3.09
CA CYS A 90 -9.52 10.18 -2.75
C CYS A 90 -9.54 11.72 -2.82
N MET A 91 -8.51 12.39 -2.29
CA MET A 91 -8.40 13.86 -2.35
C MET A 91 -8.28 14.36 -3.79
N GLU A 92 -7.43 13.73 -4.60
CA GLU A 92 -7.25 14.06 -6.02
C GLU A 92 -8.57 13.98 -6.79
N ARG A 93 -9.39 12.97 -6.51
CA ARG A 93 -10.65 12.70 -7.18
C ARG A 93 -11.86 13.37 -6.51
N GLY A 94 -11.68 14.08 -5.39
CA GLY A 94 -12.75 14.76 -4.68
C GLY A 94 -13.79 13.82 -4.05
N ILE A 95 -13.36 12.63 -3.62
CA ILE A 95 -14.18 11.55 -3.07
C ILE A 95 -14.25 11.68 -1.55
N SER A 96 -15.42 11.42 -0.99
CA SER A 96 -15.59 11.25 0.46
C SER A 96 -15.26 9.81 0.84
N TYR A 97 -14.48 9.66 1.90
CA TYR A 97 -14.08 8.32 2.38
C TYR A 97 -14.09 8.27 3.91
N ARG A 98 -14.16 7.05 4.43
CA ARG A 98 -13.96 6.78 5.86
C ARG A 98 -13.34 5.41 6.06
N TYR A 99 -12.52 5.29 7.08
CA TYR A 99 -11.98 4.03 7.56
C TYR A 99 -12.91 3.44 8.62
N VAL A 100 -13.21 2.15 8.48
CA VAL A 100 -14.12 1.44 9.38
C VAL A 100 -13.42 0.15 9.83
N PRO A 101 -13.15 -0.01 11.13
CA PRO A 101 -12.62 -1.26 11.66
C PRO A 101 -13.63 -2.39 11.44
N GLN A 102 -13.15 -3.58 11.14
CA GLN A 102 -13.98 -4.77 10.86
C GLN A 102 -15.00 -5.04 11.97
N SER A 103 -14.61 -4.85 13.23
CA SER A 103 -15.49 -5.10 14.39
C SER A 103 -16.75 -4.25 14.38
N MET A 104 -16.69 -3.02 13.87
CA MET A 104 -17.86 -2.12 13.77
C MET A 104 -18.91 -2.61 12.80
N LEU A 105 -18.52 -3.32 11.72
CA LEU A 105 -19.47 -3.85 10.74
C LEU A 105 -20.37 -4.96 11.28
N ARG A 106 -19.99 -5.59 12.38
CA ARG A 106 -20.83 -6.62 13.05
C ARG A 106 -22.11 -6.04 13.63
N HIS A 107 -22.14 -4.75 13.90
CA HIS A 107 -23.24 -4.08 14.59
C HIS A 107 -24.05 -3.16 13.67
N GLN A 108 -23.47 -2.69 12.59
CA GLN A 108 -24.13 -1.76 11.69
C GLN A 108 -23.69 -1.98 10.24
N ALA A 109 -24.63 -2.21 9.35
CA ALA A 109 -24.36 -2.26 7.93
C ALA A 109 -24.03 -0.85 7.40
N GLU A 110 -23.05 -0.77 6.52
CA GLU A 110 -22.57 0.47 5.91
C GLU A 110 -23.12 0.63 4.50
N VAL A 111 -23.86 1.71 4.26
CA VAL A 111 -24.33 2.09 2.92
C VAL A 111 -23.26 3.00 2.30
N CYS A 112 -22.70 2.57 1.16
CA CYS A 112 -21.68 3.29 0.43
C CYS A 112 -21.77 3.00 -1.07
N ASP A 113 -21.13 3.86 -1.87
CA ASP A 113 -21.09 3.66 -3.34
C ASP A 113 -20.08 2.56 -3.70
N GLY A 114 -19.05 2.37 -2.89
CA GLY A 114 -18.05 1.33 -3.05
C GLY A 114 -17.23 1.10 -1.79
N ALA A 115 -16.61 -0.07 -1.69
CA ALA A 115 -15.77 -0.40 -0.55
C ALA A 115 -14.43 -1.05 -0.92
N VAL A 116 -13.40 -0.73 -0.15
CA VAL A 116 -12.10 -1.40 -0.16
C VAL A 116 -12.00 -2.26 1.10
N ILE A 117 -11.61 -3.52 0.94
CA ILE A 117 -11.29 -4.45 2.04
C ILE A 117 -9.78 -4.54 2.12
N MET A 118 -9.19 -4.03 3.21
CA MET A 118 -7.74 -3.86 3.37
C MET A 118 -7.20 -4.73 4.50
N GLY A 119 -6.38 -5.71 4.16
CA GLY A 119 -5.69 -6.59 5.12
C GLY A 119 -5.82 -8.06 4.77
N ASN A 120 -5.16 -8.89 5.57
CA ASN A 120 -5.21 -10.34 5.42
C ASN A 120 -6.43 -10.89 6.17
N PHE A 121 -7.43 -11.33 5.42
CA PHE A 121 -8.71 -11.82 5.93
C PHE A 121 -8.95 -13.27 5.47
N SER A 122 -9.66 -14.05 6.28
CA SER A 122 -10.21 -15.34 5.84
C SER A 122 -11.35 -15.13 4.82
N ARG A 123 -11.70 -16.19 4.07
CA ARG A 123 -12.83 -16.15 3.14
C ARG A 123 -14.13 -15.73 3.84
N GLU A 124 -14.39 -16.30 5.03
CA GLU A 124 -15.59 -16.02 5.80
C GLU A 124 -15.64 -14.56 6.26
N GLU A 125 -14.50 -13.98 6.66
CA GLU A 125 -14.39 -12.58 7.01
C GLU A 125 -14.70 -11.68 5.79
N VAL A 126 -14.08 -11.97 4.63
CA VAL A 126 -14.33 -11.21 3.39
C VAL A 126 -15.81 -11.29 2.98
N ASP A 127 -16.41 -12.47 3.00
CA ASP A 127 -17.83 -12.65 2.66
C ASP A 127 -18.75 -11.90 3.64
N SER A 128 -18.41 -11.90 4.92
CA SER A 128 -19.13 -11.16 5.95
C SER A 128 -19.06 -9.65 5.74
N ILE A 129 -17.85 -9.13 5.46
CA ILE A 129 -17.61 -7.71 5.15
C ILE A 129 -18.39 -7.32 3.89
N ALA A 130 -18.28 -8.10 2.81
CA ALA A 130 -18.96 -7.83 1.54
C ALA A 130 -20.48 -7.73 1.70
N LYS A 131 -21.09 -8.57 2.56
CA LYS A 131 -22.52 -8.50 2.88
C LYS A 131 -22.87 -7.26 3.71
N ALA A 132 -21.99 -6.81 4.59
CA ALA A 132 -22.24 -5.68 5.50
C ALA A 132 -22.12 -4.32 4.80
N VAL A 133 -21.27 -4.16 3.81
CA VAL A 133 -21.01 -2.86 3.12
C VAL A 133 -22.04 -2.52 2.01
N LYS A 134 -22.99 -3.37 1.72
CA LYS A 134 -24.15 -3.14 0.84
C LYS A 134 -23.86 -2.37 -0.46
N THR A 135 -22.79 -2.71 -1.15
CA THR A 135 -22.41 -2.15 -2.45
C THR A 135 -22.00 -3.27 -3.42
N PRO A 136 -22.26 -3.14 -4.73
CA PRO A 136 -21.76 -4.08 -5.73
C PRO A 136 -20.28 -3.82 -6.11
N HIS A 137 -19.72 -2.67 -5.70
CA HIS A 137 -18.38 -2.25 -6.08
C HIS A 137 -17.41 -2.55 -4.94
N LEU A 138 -16.57 -3.58 -5.13
CA LEU A 138 -15.65 -4.07 -4.12
C LEU A 138 -14.23 -4.21 -4.67
N VAL A 139 -13.25 -3.78 -3.89
CA VAL A 139 -11.82 -4.02 -4.13
C VAL A 139 -11.22 -4.64 -2.89
N PHE A 140 -10.45 -5.68 -3.06
CA PHE A 140 -9.66 -6.30 -1.99
C PHE A 140 -8.18 -5.94 -2.15
N THR A 141 -7.50 -5.70 -1.05
CA THR A 141 -6.04 -5.60 -1.00
C THR A 141 -5.49 -6.29 0.23
N GLY A 142 -4.55 -7.18 0.01
CA GLY A 142 -3.94 -8.05 1.01
C GLY A 142 -3.57 -9.40 0.42
N LEU A 143 -3.04 -10.27 1.26
CA LEU A 143 -2.76 -11.67 0.91
C LEU A 143 -3.96 -12.54 1.31
N MET A 144 -4.23 -13.57 0.53
CA MET A 144 -5.30 -14.52 0.81
C MET A 144 -5.00 -15.89 0.17
N ASN A 145 -5.60 -16.95 0.73
CA ASN A 145 -5.45 -18.32 0.25
C ASN A 145 -6.60 -18.79 -0.68
N PHE A 146 -7.43 -17.85 -1.13
CA PHE A 146 -8.55 -18.12 -2.04
C PHE A 146 -8.62 -17.03 -3.11
N TYR A 147 -9.30 -17.30 -4.21
CA TYR A 147 -9.57 -16.28 -5.22
C TYR A 147 -10.84 -15.51 -4.83
N PRO A 148 -10.80 -14.17 -4.74
CA PRO A 148 -12.00 -13.39 -4.39
C PRO A 148 -12.96 -13.37 -5.59
N GLU A 149 -14.21 -13.75 -5.31
CA GLU A 149 -15.27 -13.64 -6.29
C GLU A 149 -15.92 -12.24 -6.21
N ARG A 150 -16.27 -11.67 -7.34
CA ARG A 150 -17.01 -10.40 -7.43
C ARG A 150 -16.30 -9.16 -6.86
N MET A 151 -14.97 -9.13 -6.84
CA MET A 151 -14.19 -7.96 -6.47
C MET A 151 -12.85 -7.92 -7.21
N ASP A 152 -12.29 -6.75 -7.39
CA ASP A 152 -10.92 -6.64 -7.86
C ASP A 152 -9.95 -6.99 -6.74
N TRP A 153 -8.80 -7.50 -7.11
CA TRP A 153 -7.73 -7.82 -6.17
C TRP A 153 -6.47 -7.03 -6.55
N ILE A 154 -6.08 -6.10 -5.69
CA ILE A 154 -4.87 -5.29 -5.84
C ILE A 154 -3.83 -5.82 -4.85
N THR A 155 -2.71 -6.30 -5.35
CA THR A 155 -1.66 -6.92 -4.54
C THR A 155 -0.29 -6.68 -5.16
N TYR A 156 0.76 -7.23 -4.59
CA TYR A 156 2.09 -7.25 -5.19
C TYR A 156 2.48 -8.68 -5.58
N ASP A 157 3.43 -8.79 -6.48
CA ASP A 157 4.02 -10.07 -6.89
C ASP A 157 4.89 -10.62 -5.74
N VAL A 158 4.31 -11.54 -4.97
CA VAL A 158 4.96 -12.20 -3.83
C VAL A 158 6.17 -13.02 -4.28
N TYR A 159 6.03 -13.75 -5.40
CA TYR A 159 7.11 -14.57 -5.93
C TYR A 159 8.30 -13.70 -6.34
N GLY A 160 8.05 -12.65 -7.12
CA GLY A 160 9.08 -11.70 -7.54
C GLY A 160 9.73 -10.98 -6.36
N ALA A 161 8.99 -10.69 -5.27
CA ALA A 161 9.57 -10.08 -4.08
C ALA A 161 10.56 -11.02 -3.39
N VAL A 162 10.21 -12.28 -3.23
CA VAL A 162 11.10 -13.30 -2.64
C VAL A 162 12.27 -13.61 -3.56
N GLU A 163 12.06 -13.67 -4.87
CA GLU A 163 13.13 -13.85 -5.85
C GLU A 163 14.18 -12.74 -5.77
N LEU A 164 13.75 -11.48 -5.67
CA LEU A 164 14.67 -10.35 -5.49
C LEU A 164 15.48 -10.45 -4.19
N MET A 165 14.86 -10.92 -3.09
CA MET A 165 15.54 -11.16 -1.82
C MET A 165 16.60 -12.25 -1.96
N VAL A 166 16.24 -13.41 -2.48
CA VAL A 166 17.13 -14.57 -2.66
C VAL A 166 18.28 -14.21 -3.60
N ARG A 167 18.00 -13.58 -4.73
CA ARG A 167 19.03 -13.13 -5.68
C ARG A 167 19.99 -12.12 -5.05
N CYS A 168 19.48 -11.18 -4.26
CA CYS A 168 20.34 -10.22 -3.54
C CYS A 168 21.35 -10.93 -2.63
N LEU A 169 20.93 -11.98 -1.91
CA LEU A 169 21.80 -12.77 -1.05
C LEU A 169 22.81 -13.59 -1.87
N ALA A 170 22.35 -14.28 -2.90
CA ALA A 170 23.21 -15.09 -3.77
C ALA A 170 24.29 -14.26 -4.47
N ASP A 171 23.95 -13.05 -4.97
CA ASP A 171 24.88 -12.12 -5.60
C ASP A 171 25.99 -11.62 -4.62
N GLN A 172 25.77 -11.73 -3.32
CA GLN A 172 26.75 -11.39 -2.28
C GLN A 172 27.54 -12.61 -1.76
N GLY A 173 27.37 -13.77 -2.38
CA GLY A 173 28.07 -14.99 -2.00
C GLY A 173 27.61 -15.55 -0.64
N VAL A 174 26.34 -15.38 -0.30
CA VAL A 174 25.70 -15.97 0.88
C VAL A 174 25.46 -17.46 0.59
N ASP A 175 25.97 -18.35 1.44
CA ASP A 175 25.77 -19.79 1.34
C ASP A 175 24.65 -20.28 2.27
N THR A 176 24.54 -19.67 3.46
CA THR A 176 23.63 -20.12 4.52
C THR A 176 22.71 -19.01 4.99
N VAL A 177 21.43 -19.34 5.18
CA VAL A 177 20.42 -18.38 5.63
C VAL A 177 19.49 -19.00 6.67
N VAL A 178 19.04 -18.20 7.64
CA VAL A 178 17.94 -18.53 8.55
C VAL A 178 16.80 -17.55 8.26
N TYR A 179 15.60 -18.08 8.07
CA TYR A 179 14.41 -17.30 7.73
C TYR A 179 13.55 -17.02 8.97
N PHE A 180 13.11 -15.79 9.13
CA PHE A 180 12.21 -15.36 10.20
C PHE A 180 10.87 -14.93 9.62
N GLY A 181 9.78 -15.60 10.00
CA GLY A 181 8.41 -15.32 9.54
C GLY A 181 7.47 -14.92 10.68
N GLY A 182 6.38 -14.25 10.31
CA GLY A 182 5.25 -14.07 11.21
C GLY A 182 4.41 -15.35 11.32
N ASP A 183 3.67 -15.49 12.42
CA ASP A 183 2.66 -16.52 12.56
C ASP A 183 1.57 -16.32 11.51
N GLU A 184 1.60 -17.17 10.52
CA GLU A 184 0.63 -17.20 9.46
C GLU A 184 -0.45 -18.22 9.84
N THR A 185 -1.68 -17.74 10.00
CA THR A 185 -2.78 -18.68 10.17
C THR A 185 -3.08 -19.34 8.83
N PRO A 186 -3.07 -20.68 8.72
CA PRO A 186 -3.30 -21.38 7.46
C PRO A 186 -4.60 -20.99 6.74
N ASP A 187 -5.56 -20.47 7.50
CA ASP A 187 -6.87 -20.03 6.97
C ASP A 187 -6.81 -18.67 6.26
N ILE A 188 -5.76 -17.87 6.48
CA ILE A 188 -5.64 -16.51 5.96
C ILE A 188 -4.62 -16.43 4.84
N LEU A 189 -3.48 -17.13 4.96
CA LEU A 189 -2.39 -17.03 3.99
C LEU A 189 -2.34 -18.22 3.04
N PRO A 190 -1.94 -17.99 1.77
CA PRO A 190 -1.78 -19.05 0.79
C PRO A 190 -0.80 -20.12 1.30
N ARG A 191 -0.99 -21.37 0.85
CA ARG A 191 0.02 -22.42 1.03
C ARG A 191 1.40 -22.03 0.47
N ASP A 192 1.41 -21.06 -0.43
CA ASP A 192 2.59 -20.44 -1.03
C ASP A 192 2.98 -19.14 -0.30
N SER A 193 2.90 -19.17 1.04
CA SER A 193 3.41 -18.05 1.85
C SER A 193 4.88 -17.75 1.49
N ASN A 194 5.33 -16.52 1.76
CA ASN A 194 6.74 -16.11 1.53
C ASN A 194 7.76 -17.17 1.92
N ARG A 195 7.45 -18.00 2.93
CA ARG A 195 8.26 -19.13 3.39
C ARG A 195 8.48 -20.21 2.33
N GLN A 196 7.40 -20.73 1.74
CA GLN A 196 7.51 -21.85 0.80
C GLN A 196 8.22 -21.38 -0.46
N VAL A 197 7.87 -20.19 -0.93
CA VAL A 197 8.54 -19.53 -2.05
C VAL A 197 10.01 -19.32 -1.72
N PHE A 198 10.32 -18.81 -0.52
CA PHE A 198 11.70 -18.59 -0.08
C PHE A 198 12.52 -19.89 -0.05
N SER A 199 11.99 -20.95 0.56
CA SER A 199 12.71 -22.23 0.67
C SER A 199 12.96 -22.87 -0.70
N SER A 200 12.00 -22.75 -1.63
CA SER A 200 12.15 -23.26 -3.00
C SER A 200 13.23 -22.48 -3.76
N LEU A 201 13.10 -21.15 -3.80
CA LEU A 201 14.02 -20.29 -4.53
C LEU A 201 15.44 -20.29 -3.94
N ALA A 202 15.57 -20.35 -2.62
CA ALA A 202 16.86 -20.48 -1.96
C ALA A 202 17.57 -21.76 -2.42
N GLY A 203 16.87 -22.91 -2.41
CA GLY A 203 17.42 -24.17 -2.88
C GLY A 203 17.81 -24.15 -4.36
N GLU A 204 17.02 -23.55 -5.22
CA GLU A 204 17.32 -23.38 -6.66
C GLU A 204 18.54 -22.49 -6.90
N SER A 205 18.78 -21.51 -6.02
CA SER A 205 19.91 -20.57 -6.07
C SER A 205 21.16 -21.09 -5.35
N GLY A 206 21.13 -22.28 -4.79
CA GLY A 206 22.24 -22.88 -4.04
C GLY A 206 22.39 -22.36 -2.60
N LEU A 207 21.46 -21.54 -2.10
CA LEU A 207 21.44 -21.13 -0.71
C LEU A 207 20.86 -22.23 0.18
N VAL A 208 21.51 -22.48 1.30
CA VAL A 208 21.02 -23.45 2.30
C VAL A 208 20.19 -22.72 3.36
N CYS A 209 18.86 -22.87 3.29
CA CYS A 209 17.99 -22.43 4.37
C CYS A 209 18.10 -23.41 5.55
N ARG A 210 18.87 -23.06 6.58
CA ARG A 210 19.19 -23.94 7.73
C ARG A 210 17.97 -24.16 8.62
N GLU A 211 17.20 -23.10 8.85
CA GLU A 211 16.04 -23.11 9.74
C GLU A 211 15.04 -22.02 9.34
N SER A 212 13.79 -22.22 9.69
CA SER A 212 12.75 -21.20 9.64
C SER A 212 12.14 -21.00 11.04
N VAL A 213 12.21 -19.77 11.57
CA VAL A 213 11.70 -19.39 12.89
C VAL A 213 10.40 -18.62 12.72
N TYR A 214 9.39 -18.95 13.51
CA TYR A 214 8.07 -18.32 13.43
C TYR A 214 7.61 -17.76 14.78
N GLY A 215 6.86 -16.67 14.74
CA GLY A 215 6.20 -16.07 15.89
C GLY A 215 5.33 -14.89 15.47
N ALA A 216 4.72 -14.21 16.43
CA ALA A 216 3.86 -13.09 16.12
C ALA A 216 4.63 -11.98 15.35
N HIS A 217 3.90 -11.24 14.52
CA HIS A 217 4.45 -10.08 13.81
C HIS A 217 4.87 -8.95 14.76
N GLY A 218 5.67 -8.02 14.28
CA GLY A 218 6.06 -6.81 14.97
C GLY A 218 7.51 -6.78 15.45
N THR A 219 7.97 -5.58 15.78
CA THR A 219 9.37 -5.32 16.14
C THR A 219 9.79 -5.98 17.46
N GLU A 220 8.90 -5.97 18.47
CA GLU A 220 9.19 -6.61 19.75
C GLU A 220 9.33 -8.13 19.60
N ASN A 221 8.44 -8.75 18.84
CA ASN A 221 8.49 -10.18 18.55
C ASN A 221 9.70 -10.56 17.69
N GLY A 222 10.04 -9.77 16.69
CA GLY A 222 11.27 -9.96 15.90
C GLY A 222 12.52 -9.95 16.79
N CYS A 223 12.58 -9.00 17.73
CA CYS A 223 13.68 -8.93 18.71
C CYS A 223 13.71 -10.17 19.62
N ARG A 224 12.57 -10.59 20.14
CA ARG A 224 12.45 -11.77 21.03
C ARG A 224 12.85 -13.05 20.29
N MET A 225 12.30 -13.29 19.10
CA MET A 225 12.62 -14.47 18.28
C MET A 225 14.12 -14.56 17.98
N MET A 226 14.75 -13.43 17.64
CA MET A 226 16.18 -13.38 17.37
C MET A 226 17.01 -13.66 18.63
N LEU A 227 16.65 -13.08 19.79
CA LEU A 227 17.35 -13.39 21.06
C LEU A 227 17.21 -14.86 21.43
N GLU A 228 16.03 -15.43 21.33
CA GLU A 228 15.78 -16.87 21.57
C GLU A 228 16.61 -17.76 20.63
N TRP A 229 16.72 -17.35 19.37
CA TRP A 229 17.57 -18.08 18.40
C TRP A 229 19.05 -18.00 18.77
N LEU A 230 19.55 -16.80 19.10
CA LEU A 230 20.95 -16.61 19.50
C LEU A 230 21.30 -17.35 20.79
N ASP A 231 20.36 -17.51 21.72
CA ASP A 231 20.54 -18.22 22.99
C ASP A 231 20.67 -19.74 22.81
N LYS A 232 20.34 -20.28 21.63
CA LYS A 232 20.63 -21.69 21.28
C LYS A 232 22.16 -21.94 21.14
N GLY A 233 22.96 -20.88 20.96
CA GLY A 233 24.41 -20.97 20.79
C GLY A 233 24.84 -21.59 19.45
N GLU A 234 23.96 -21.56 18.45
CA GLU A 234 24.29 -22.05 17.10
C GLU A 234 25.27 -21.10 16.38
N GLN A 235 26.02 -21.66 15.44
CA GLN A 235 26.88 -20.87 14.56
C GLN A 235 26.03 -19.90 13.72
N LEU A 236 26.44 -18.63 13.61
CA LEU A 236 25.76 -17.65 12.77
C LEU A 236 25.70 -18.14 11.32
N PRO A 237 24.56 -17.93 10.62
CA PRO A 237 24.48 -18.06 9.17
C PRO A 237 25.18 -16.86 8.50
N ASP A 238 25.34 -16.89 7.18
CA ASP A 238 25.82 -15.73 6.44
C ASP A 238 24.78 -14.61 6.36
N ALA A 239 23.48 -14.98 6.41
CA ALA A 239 22.39 -14.02 6.41
C ALA A 239 21.19 -14.47 7.23
N PHE A 240 20.43 -13.50 7.71
CA PHE A 240 19.06 -13.62 8.18
C PHE A 240 18.10 -12.96 7.19
N ALA A 241 17.06 -13.67 6.82
CA ALA A 241 15.98 -13.16 5.98
C ALA A 241 14.69 -13.03 6.81
N ALA A 242 13.99 -11.92 6.71
CA ALA A 242 12.74 -11.69 7.43
C ALA A 242 11.56 -11.52 6.46
N SER A 243 10.39 -12.04 6.83
CA SER A 243 9.17 -11.93 6.02
C SER A 243 8.67 -10.48 5.85
N ASN A 244 9.05 -9.58 6.78
CA ASN A 244 8.70 -8.18 6.72
C ASN A 244 9.68 -7.29 7.51
N ASP A 245 9.64 -5.98 7.24
CA ASP A 245 10.54 -5.00 7.85
C ASP A 245 10.40 -4.90 9.38
N PRO A 246 9.19 -4.92 10.00
CA PRO A 246 9.08 -4.89 11.46
C PRO A 246 9.85 -6.01 12.16
N ILE A 247 9.74 -7.25 11.67
CA ILE A 247 10.52 -8.38 12.21
C ILE A 247 12.03 -8.10 12.06
N ALA A 248 12.48 -7.68 10.86
CA ALA A 248 13.90 -7.39 10.61
C ALA A 248 14.45 -6.26 11.51
N ILE A 249 13.66 -5.22 11.74
CA ILE A 249 14.03 -4.12 12.66
C ILE A 249 14.23 -4.66 14.07
N GLY A 250 13.35 -5.55 14.54
CA GLY A 250 13.50 -6.24 15.82
C GLY A 250 14.77 -7.09 15.86
N MET A 251 15.05 -7.83 14.79
CA MET A 251 16.27 -8.65 14.66
C MET A 251 17.54 -7.80 14.74
N LEU A 252 17.59 -6.67 14.02
CA LEU A 252 18.73 -5.73 14.08
C LEU A 252 18.99 -5.24 15.51
N LYS A 253 17.92 -4.93 16.28
CA LYS A 253 18.02 -4.55 17.69
C LYS A 253 18.64 -5.67 18.52
N ALA A 254 18.18 -6.92 18.35
CA ALA A 254 18.71 -8.07 19.10
C ALA A 254 20.18 -8.36 18.78
N LEU A 255 20.56 -8.30 17.49
CA LEU A 255 21.94 -8.48 17.04
C LEU A 255 22.85 -7.42 17.65
N ALA A 256 22.44 -6.15 17.63
CA ALA A 256 23.18 -5.06 18.28
C ALA A 256 23.35 -5.27 19.79
N GLN A 257 22.32 -5.75 20.50
CA GLN A 257 22.40 -6.09 21.95
C GLN A 257 23.42 -7.18 22.26
N ARG A 258 23.68 -8.08 21.30
CA ARG A 258 24.66 -9.19 21.42
C ARG A 258 26.02 -8.82 20.84
N GLY A 259 26.21 -7.59 20.38
CA GLY A 259 27.47 -7.12 19.78
C GLY A 259 27.78 -7.75 18.41
N ILE A 260 26.79 -8.32 17.74
CA ILE A 260 26.91 -8.91 16.40
C ILE A 260 26.75 -7.79 15.37
N ARG A 261 27.75 -7.62 14.53
CA ARG A 261 27.80 -6.53 13.56
C ARG A 261 27.07 -6.91 12.27
N VAL A 262 26.24 -6.01 11.80
CA VAL A 262 25.54 -6.12 10.52
C VAL A 262 26.08 -4.99 9.62
N PRO A 263 26.58 -5.28 8.43
CA PRO A 263 26.59 -6.57 7.72
C PRO A 263 27.85 -7.41 7.93
N GLU A 264 28.84 -6.98 8.74
CA GLU A 264 30.19 -7.56 8.79
C GLU A 264 30.20 -9.02 9.28
N ASP A 265 29.43 -9.34 10.33
CA ASP A 265 29.35 -10.67 10.90
C ASP A 265 28.20 -11.47 10.28
N VAL A 266 27.07 -10.81 9.94
CA VAL A 266 25.88 -11.41 9.33
C VAL A 266 25.09 -10.38 8.54
N SER A 267 24.57 -10.74 7.37
CA SER A 267 23.66 -9.88 6.59
C SER A 267 22.20 -10.00 7.08
N VAL A 268 21.41 -8.93 6.92
CA VAL A 268 19.96 -8.93 7.21
C VAL A 268 19.19 -8.33 6.03
N ILE A 269 18.15 -9.04 5.57
CA ILE A 269 17.29 -8.60 4.48
C ILE A 269 15.81 -8.87 4.79
N SER A 270 14.91 -8.06 4.23
CA SER A 270 13.47 -8.18 4.48
C SER A 270 12.61 -7.79 3.26
N ILE A 271 11.29 -7.76 3.46
CA ILE A 271 10.28 -7.32 2.49
C ILE A 271 9.39 -6.27 3.17
N ASN A 272 8.95 -5.29 2.48
CA ASN A 272 7.92 -4.25 2.57
C ASN A 272 8.41 -2.92 1.97
N GLY A 273 9.66 -2.52 2.21
CA GLY A 273 10.15 -1.19 1.86
C GLY A 273 9.65 -0.09 2.80
N ASP A 274 9.40 -0.44 4.06
CA ASP A 274 8.87 0.49 5.06
C ASP A 274 9.89 1.58 5.42
N SER A 275 9.42 2.83 5.54
CA SER A 275 10.30 3.98 5.80
C SER A 275 11.14 3.89 7.08
N PRO A 276 10.69 3.28 8.20
CA PRO A 276 11.55 3.13 9.37
C PRO A 276 12.86 2.39 9.11
N GLY A 277 12.85 1.42 8.17
CA GLY A 277 14.05 0.65 7.82
C GLY A 277 15.21 1.50 7.28
N GLU A 278 14.93 2.65 6.65
CA GLU A 278 15.95 3.58 6.14
C GLU A 278 16.78 4.22 7.26
N PHE A 279 16.15 4.42 8.42
CA PHE A 279 16.76 5.11 9.57
C PHE A 279 17.35 4.15 10.60
N MET A 280 17.40 2.85 10.32
CA MET A 280 18.10 1.87 11.15
C MET A 280 19.63 2.03 11.02
N ASN A 281 20.35 1.44 11.94
CA ASN A 281 21.81 1.38 11.88
C ASN A 281 22.28 -0.08 12.01
N PRO A 282 22.70 -0.69 10.88
CA PRO A 282 22.76 -0.15 9.52
C PRO A 282 21.37 0.04 8.90
N PRO A 283 21.22 0.89 7.85
CA PRO A 283 19.98 1.01 7.10
C PRO A 283 19.58 -0.33 6.47
N LEU A 284 18.31 -0.73 6.64
CA LEU A 284 17.80 -2.04 6.27
C LEU A 284 17.64 -2.20 4.75
N THR A 285 18.33 -3.16 4.16
CA THR A 285 18.10 -3.64 2.80
C THR A 285 16.76 -4.40 2.77
N THR A 286 15.86 -4.00 1.90
CA THR A 286 14.51 -4.55 1.84
C THR A 286 13.98 -4.57 0.43
N VAL A 287 12.99 -5.41 0.16
CA VAL A 287 12.24 -5.39 -1.10
C VAL A 287 11.00 -4.51 -0.93
N ASP A 288 10.97 -3.38 -1.66
CA ASP A 288 9.83 -2.46 -1.67
C ASP A 288 8.71 -3.02 -2.54
N VAL A 289 7.55 -3.23 -1.93
CA VAL A 289 6.34 -3.73 -2.58
C VAL A 289 5.38 -2.61 -2.97
N LEU A 290 5.86 -1.34 -2.94
CA LEU A 290 5.14 -0.16 -3.44
C LEU A 290 3.78 0.08 -2.73
N THR A 291 3.74 -0.09 -1.42
CA THR A 291 2.50 -0.04 -0.60
C THR A 291 1.67 1.21 -0.80
N LYS A 292 2.31 2.38 -0.95
CA LYS A 292 1.60 3.63 -1.21
C LYS A 292 0.88 3.61 -2.56
N GLN A 293 1.52 3.08 -3.58
CA GLN A 293 0.95 2.93 -4.91
C GLN A 293 -0.16 1.88 -4.93
N LEU A 294 0.03 0.76 -4.22
CA LEU A 294 -1.02 -0.23 -4.00
C LEU A 294 -2.28 0.41 -3.40
N GLY A 295 -2.10 1.23 -2.37
CA GLY A 295 -3.21 1.96 -1.75
C GLY A 295 -3.96 2.84 -2.75
N ALA A 296 -3.25 3.65 -3.54
CA ALA A 296 -3.85 4.51 -4.55
C ALA A 296 -4.62 3.71 -5.61
N GLU A 297 -4.04 2.59 -6.07
CA GLU A 297 -4.65 1.72 -7.09
C GLU A 297 -5.98 1.10 -6.61
N THR A 298 -6.12 0.80 -5.30
CA THR A 298 -7.41 0.32 -4.77
C THR A 298 -8.55 1.31 -5.02
N ILE A 299 -8.27 2.61 -4.92
CA ILE A 299 -9.25 3.66 -5.17
C ILE A 299 -9.51 3.82 -6.67
N TYR A 300 -8.47 3.79 -7.50
CA TYR A 300 -8.63 3.89 -8.97
C TYR A 300 -9.37 2.68 -9.54
N ALA A 301 -9.07 1.47 -9.09
CA ALA A 301 -9.79 0.26 -9.49
C ALA A 301 -11.27 0.31 -9.10
N LEU A 302 -11.57 0.81 -7.89
CA LEU A 302 -12.95 0.97 -7.42
C LEU A 302 -13.72 1.99 -8.27
N LEU A 303 -13.08 3.11 -8.63
CA LEU A 303 -13.67 4.11 -9.51
C LEU A 303 -13.91 3.57 -10.92
N ASP A 304 -12.95 2.80 -11.45
CA ASP A 304 -13.09 2.15 -12.76
C ASP A 304 -14.32 1.21 -12.78
N GLN A 305 -14.56 0.43 -11.71
CA GLN A 305 -15.79 -0.36 -11.60
C GLN A 305 -17.06 0.50 -11.68
N MET A 306 -17.08 1.59 -10.91
CA MET A 306 -18.25 2.47 -10.82
C MET A 306 -18.54 3.23 -12.12
N GLU A 307 -17.51 3.61 -12.86
CA GLU A 307 -17.61 4.48 -14.03
C GLU A 307 -17.84 3.71 -15.32
N THR A 308 -17.26 2.52 -15.44
CA THR A 308 -17.34 1.71 -16.67
C THR A 308 -18.50 0.72 -16.65
N GLY A 309 -19.00 0.35 -15.44
CA GLY A 309 -20.03 -0.67 -15.28
C GLY A 309 -19.60 -2.05 -15.81
N ARG A 310 -18.29 -2.32 -15.84
CA ARG A 310 -17.75 -3.60 -16.33
C ARG A 310 -18.26 -4.80 -15.53
N THR A 311 -18.38 -5.93 -16.20
CA THR A 311 -18.92 -7.18 -15.62
C THR A 311 -17.84 -8.19 -15.24
N TYR A 312 -16.57 -7.85 -15.44
CA TYR A 312 -15.40 -8.67 -15.07
C TYR A 312 -14.59 -8.00 -13.96
N TYR A 313 -13.86 -8.82 -13.22
CA TYR A 313 -12.98 -8.38 -12.13
C TYR A 313 -11.52 -8.51 -12.54
N LYS A 314 -10.67 -7.68 -11.97
CA LYS A 314 -9.23 -7.62 -12.27
C LYS A 314 -8.42 -8.09 -11.08
N LYS A 315 -7.33 -8.81 -11.35
CA LYS A 315 -6.20 -8.92 -10.42
C LYS A 315 -5.09 -8.03 -10.95
N VAL A 316 -4.60 -7.12 -10.12
CA VAL A 316 -3.46 -6.25 -10.43
C VAL A 316 -2.35 -6.56 -9.46
N GLU A 317 -1.19 -6.94 -9.98
CA GLU A 317 0.01 -7.21 -9.20
C GLU A 317 1.08 -6.17 -9.52
N PHE A 318 1.62 -5.55 -8.48
CA PHE A 318 2.71 -4.60 -8.62
C PHE A 318 4.05 -5.33 -8.59
N ALA A 319 4.91 -5.05 -9.55
CA ALA A 319 6.27 -5.56 -9.57
C ALA A 319 7.09 -4.91 -8.44
N PRO A 320 7.66 -5.70 -7.54
CA PRO A 320 8.48 -5.19 -6.44
C PRO A 320 9.85 -4.72 -6.93
N ARG A 321 10.58 -4.01 -6.07
CA ARG A 321 11.94 -3.57 -6.36
C ARG A 321 12.84 -3.69 -5.13
N LEU A 322 14.10 -4.04 -5.34
CA LEU A 322 15.08 -4.10 -4.27
C LEU A 322 15.54 -2.69 -3.88
N LEU A 323 15.51 -2.38 -2.60
CA LEU A 323 16.14 -1.22 -1.98
C LEU A 323 17.42 -1.69 -1.28
N LYS A 324 18.53 -1.74 -2.01
CA LYS A 324 19.84 -2.11 -1.45
C LYS A 324 20.33 -0.97 -0.58
N ARG A 325 20.59 -1.27 0.72
CA ARG A 325 21.09 -0.34 1.73
C ARG A 325 22.29 -0.95 2.45
N GLY A 326 22.46 -0.70 3.75
CA GLY A 326 23.67 -1.08 4.49
C GLY A 326 23.62 -2.41 5.25
N SER A 327 22.49 -3.12 5.31
CA SER A 327 22.36 -4.34 6.12
C SER A 327 22.75 -5.63 5.39
N VAL A 328 23.11 -5.56 4.12
CA VAL A 328 23.66 -6.66 3.30
C VAL A 328 24.99 -6.20 2.73
N ARG A 329 25.99 -7.12 2.71
CA ARG A 329 27.33 -6.87 2.18
C ARG A 329 27.35 -6.38 0.75
#